data_131a1c21056f0e7e6b65a3fe06822a04
#
_entry.id   131a1c21056f0e7e6b65a3fe06822a04
#
_cell.length_a   1.000
_cell.length_b   1.000
_cell.length_c   1.000
_cell.angle_alpha   90.00
_cell.angle_beta   90.00
_cell.angle_gamma   90.00
#
_symmetry.space_group_name_H-M   'P 1'
#
loop_
_entity.id
_entity.type
_entity.pdbx_description
1 polymer ?
#
loop_
_entity_poly.entity_id
_entity_poly.type
_entity_poly.pdbx_seq_one_letter_code
_entity_poly.pdbx_strand_id
1 'polypeptide(L)'
;MTLKQWLVVAALGISACTPSLNWREVRPENTSLKTLLPCKPDHGSRSVTVGQQDMPVSMSGCEAQGHLLAIARLPLPPGATPEQAMQAAKQWQEAALANFKGQVTGTQTLQIKSKDAPNPGPLQRISATGVGPDGKPMQSQMVWLVHEGQIIQAVVYAPKLSAEVTDTFFAGLELP
;
A
#
# COMPACT_ATOMS: atom_id res chain seq x y z
N MET A 1 56.04 -17.88 -43.01
CA MET A 1 55.80 -16.91 -41.97
C MET A 1 54.30 -16.65 -42.00
N THR A 2 53.54 -17.28 -41.11
CA THR A 2 52.07 -17.26 -41.08
C THR A 2 51.62 -16.33 -39.97
N LEU A 3 51.01 -15.21 -40.36
CA LEU A 3 50.49 -14.19 -39.47
C LEU A 3 49.10 -14.65 -38.92
N LYS A 4 49.06 -15.04 -37.65
CA LYS A 4 47.84 -15.48 -36.95
C LYS A 4 47.08 -14.24 -36.47
N GLN A 5 46.02 -13.87 -37.19
CA GLN A 5 45.07 -12.81 -36.75
C GLN A 5 44.24 -13.30 -35.58
N TRP A 6 44.37 -12.65 -34.44
CA TRP A 6 43.51 -12.82 -33.26
C TRP A 6 42.30 -11.89 -33.41
N LEU A 7 41.13 -12.46 -33.68
CA LEU A 7 39.85 -11.78 -33.58
C LEU A 7 39.45 -11.68 -32.11
N VAL A 8 39.56 -10.49 -31.55
CA VAL A 8 39.00 -10.17 -30.22
C VAL A 8 37.54 -9.84 -30.43
N VAL A 9 36.64 -10.78 -30.09
CA VAL A 9 35.21 -10.54 -30.04
C VAL A 9 34.90 -9.82 -28.70
N ALA A 10 34.68 -8.51 -28.77
CA ALA A 10 34.22 -7.72 -27.66
C ALA A 10 32.72 -8.04 -27.45
N ALA A 11 32.42 -8.86 -26.44
CA ALA A 11 31.07 -9.09 -25.98
C ALA A 11 30.57 -7.82 -25.27
N LEU A 12 29.76 -7.01 -25.95
CA LEU A 12 29.01 -5.94 -25.32
C LEU A 12 27.95 -6.58 -24.42
N GLY A 13 28.22 -6.62 -23.12
CA GLY A 13 27.22 -6.95 -22.09
C GLY A 13 26.16 -5.87 -22.08
N ILE A 14 24.99 -6.17 -22.62
CA ILE A 14 23.77 -5.34 -22.44
C ILE A 14 23.35 -5.49 -21.00
N SER A 15 23.80 -4.59 -20.12
CA SER A 15 23.22 -4.43 -18.77
C SER A 15 21.78 -3.95 -18.95
N ALA A 16 20.82 -4.88 -18.97
CA ALA A 16 19.42 -4.55 -18.89
C ALA A 16 19.16 -3.92 -17.51
N CYS A 17 19.21 -2.60 -17.41
CA CYS A 17 18.66 -1.86 -16.29
C CYS A 17 17.15 -2.10 -16.28
N THR A 18 16.68 -3.12 -15.57
CA THR A 18 15.28 -3.19 -15.18
C THR A 18 15.03 -2.03 -14.23
N PRO A 19 14.10 -1.11 -14.55
CA PRO A 19 13.76 -0.05 -13.60
C PRO A 19 13.33 -0.70 -12.29
N SER A 20 13.95 -0.30 -11.20
CA SER A 20 13.71 -0.83 -9.85
C SER A 20 12.30 -0.57 -9.33
N LEU A 21 11.55 0.34 -9.99
CA LEU A 21 10.14 0.65 -9.78
C LEU A 21 9.41 0.53 -11.12
N ASN A 22 8.60 -0.50 -11.27
CA ASN A 22 7.78 -0.72 -12.46
C ASN A 22 6.31 -0.46 -12.13
N TRP A 23 5.97 0.81 -11.97
CA TRP A 23 4.62 1.26 -11.63
C TRP A 23 3.58 0.77 -12.62
N ARG A 24 2.54 0.15 -12.10
CA ARG A 24 1.42 -0.38 -12.87
C ARG A 24 0.10 -0.13 -12.17
N GLU A 25 -0.95 0.10 -12.93
CA GLU A 25 -2.31 0.14 -12.41
C GLU A 25 -2.71 -1.26 -11.95
N VAL A 26 -3.23 -1.34 -10.74
CA VAL A 26 -3.72 -2.56 -10.12
C VAL A 26 -5.12 -2.29 -9.58
N ARG A 27 -6.01 -3.27 -9.73
CA ARG A 27 -7.31 -3.31 -9.06
C ARG A 27 -7.26 -4.44 -8.04
N PRO A 28 -7.17 -4.14 -6.74
CA PRO A 28 -7.21 -5.17 -5.71
C PRO A 28 -8.51 -5.96 -5.79
N GLU A 29 -8.47 -7.24 -5.50
CA GLU A 29 -9.64 -8.12 -5.61
C GLU A 29 -10.81 -7.62 -4.76
N ASN A 30 -12.03 -7.77 -5.31
CA ASN A 30 -13.28 -7.40 -4.65
C ASN A 30 -13.37 -5.93 -4.20
N THR A 31 -12.73 -5.01 -4.91
CA THR A 31 -12.87 -3.57 -4.73
C THR A 31 -12.89 -2.87 -6.09
N SER A 32 -13.61 -1.77 -6.17
CA SER A 32 -13.60 -0.88 -7.34
C SER A 32 -12.40 0.08 -7.34
N LEU A 33 -11.65 0.16 -6.23
CA LEU A 33 -10.47 1.01 -6.10
C LEU A 33 -9.41 0.62 -7.13
N LYS A 34 -8.84 1.61 -7.79
CA LYS A 34 -7.59 1.50 -8.53
C LYS A 34 -6.44 2.05 -7.70
N THR A 35 -5.27 1.49 -7.89
CA THR A 35 -4.03 1.96 -7.26
C THR A 35 -2.85 1.73 -8.18
N LEU A 36 -1.73 2.40 -7.90
CA LEU A 36 -0.45 2.15 -8.53
C LEU A 36 0.43 1.32 -7.58
N LEU A 37 0.97 0.20 -8.07
CA LEU A 37 1.99 -0.57 -7.36
C LEU A 37 3.27 -0.65 -8.19
N PRO A 38 4.47 -0.58 -7.55
CA PRO A 38 5.74 -0.60 -8.25
C PRO A 38 6.19 -1.97 -8.72
N CYS A 39 5.41 -3.01 -8.44
CA CYS A 39 5.68 -4.41 -8.77
C CYS A 39 4.39 -5.20 -8.92
N LYS A 40 4.48 -6.46 -9.39
CA LYS A 40 3.34 -7.38 -9.42
C LYS A 40 2.94 -7.68 -7.98
N PRO A 41 1.67 -7.47 -7.58
CA PRO A 41 1.25 -7.75 -6.22
C PRO A 41 1.17 -9.24 -5.95
N ASP A 42 1.53 -9.61 -4.73
CA ASP A 42 1.12 -10.84 -4.09
C ASP A 42 -0.22 -10.62 -3.37
N HIS A 43 -0.96 -11.70 -3.18
CA HIS A 43 -2.28 -11.69 -2.53
C HIS A 43 -2.24 -12.57 -1.27
N GLY A 44 -2.93 -12.12 -0.24
CA GLY A 44 -3.04 -12.87 1.00
C GLY A 44 -4.27 -12.48 1.80
N SER A 45 -4.59 -13.28 2.80
CA SER A 45 -5.65 -12.95 3.76
C SER A 45 -5.19 -13.29 5.17
N ARG A 46 -5.68 -12.52 6.13
CA ARG A 46 -5.46 -12.76 7.56
C ARG A 46 -6.66 -12.32 8.36
N SER A 47 -6.82 -12.85 9.57
CA SER A 47 -7.75 -12.29 10.54
C SER A 47 -7.10 -11.11 11.26
N VAL A 48 -7.87 -10.05 11.46
CA VAL A 48 -7.51 -8.91 12.31
C VAL A 48 -8.61 -8.65 13.32
N THR A 49 -8.22 -8.40 14.55
CA THR A 49 -9.18 -8.00 15.59
C THR A 49 -9.51 -6.52 15.41
N VAL A 50 -10.79 -6.23 15.14
CA VAL A 50 -11.34 -4.88 15.05
C VAL A 50 -12.38 -4.72 16.15
N GLY A 51 -12.07 -3.90 17.14
CA GLY A 51 -12.85 -3.86 18.40
C GLY A 51 -12.74 -5.19 19.16
N GLN A 52 -13.81 -5.95 19.25
CA GLN A 52 -13.87 -7.27 19.91
C GLN A 52 -14.13 -8.41 18.94
N GLN A 53 -14.07 -8.18 17.63
CA GLN A 53 -14.38 -9.17 16.61
C GLN A 53 -13.17 -9.43 15.70
N ASP A 54 -12.93 -10.70 15.42
CA ASP A 54 -11.96 -11.09 14.41
C ASP A 54 -12.60 -11.02 13.03
N MET A 55 -12.03 -10.21 12.16
CA MET A 55 -12.56 -9.97 10.82
C MET A 55 -11.54 -10.38 9.75
N PRO A 56 -11.98 -11.01 8.65
CA PRO A 56 -11.10 -11.38 7.57
C PRO A 56 -10.66 -10.13 6.79
N VAL A 57 -9.36 -9.95 6.65
CA VAL A 57 -8.76 -8.90 5.81
C VAL A 57 -8.03 -9.55 4.66
N SER A 58 -8.42 -9.21 3.44
CA SER A 58 -7.66 -9.54 2.23
C SER A 58 -6.68 -8.42 1.90
N MET A 59 -5.52 -8.80 1.40
CA MET A 59 -4.43 -7.85 1.11
C MET A 59 -3.85 -8.14 -0.27
N SER A 60 -3.51 -7.07 -0.97
CA SER A 60 -2.75 -7.08 -2.23
C SER A 60 -1.60 -6.11 -2.07
N GLY A 61 -0.38 -6.58 -2.24
CA GLY A 61 0.78 -5.72 -2.05
C GLY A 61 2.05 -6.30 -2.62
N CYS A 62 3.11 -5.52 -2.64
CA CYS A 62 4.42 -5.96 -3.09
C CYS A 62 5.54 -5.15 -2.44
N GLU A 63 6.75 -5.68 -2.51
CA GLU A 63 7.93 -5.01 -2.00
C GLU A 63 8.84 -4.56 -3.15
N ALA A 64 9.26 -3.29 -3.12
CA ALA A 64 10.21 -2.72 -4.07
C ALA A 64 11.07 -1.66 -3.39
N GLN A 65 12.39 -1.70 -3.64
CA GLN A 65 13.36 -0.77 -3.04
C GLN A 65 13.24 -0.63 -1.51
N GLY A 66 12.99 -1.73 -0.81
CA GLY A 66 12.83 -1.74 0.65
C GLY A 66 11.54 -1.08 1.15
N HIS A 67 10.58 -0.82 0.26
CA HIS A 67 9.24 -0.35 0.61
C HIS A 67 8.24 -1.48 0.40
N LEU A 68 7.47 -1.81 1.43
CA LEU A 68 6.29 -2.67 1.34
C LEU A 68 5.07 -1.78 1.12
N LEU A 69 4.42 -1.91 -0.04
CA LEU A 69 3.20 -1.20 -0.38
C LEU A 69 2.04 -2.19 -0.42
N ALA A 70 0.94 -1.86 0.24
CA ALA A 70 -0.21 -2.75 0.27
C ALA A 70 -1.54 -1.99 0.31
N ILE A 71 -2.54 -2.62 -0.30
CA ILE A 71 -3.95 -2.32 -0.12
C ILE A 71 -4.56 -3.49 0.65
N ALA A 72 -5.16 -3.19 1.78
CA ALA A 72 -5.88 -4.16 2.60
C ALA A 72 -7.38 -3.81 2.61
N ARG A 73 -8.23 -4.83 2.57
CA ARG A 73 -9.67 -4.70 2.51
C ARG A 73 -10.34 -5.50 3.63
N LEU A 74 -11.26 -4.85 4.32
CA LEU A 74 -12.08 -5.43 5.36
C LEU A 74 -13.55 -5.24 4.98
N PRO A 75 -14.29 -6.31 4.66
CA PRO A 75 -15.72 -6.23 4.37
C PRO A 75 -16.50 -5.90 5.65
N LEU A 76 -17.47 -5.00 5.53
CA LEU A 76 -18.41 -4.70 6.62
C LEU A 76 -19.59 -5.68 6.60
N PRO A 77 -20.24 -5.93 7.73
CA PRO A 77 -21.47 -6.69 7.77
C PRO A 77 -22.54 -6.06 6.87
N PRO A 78 -23.39 -6.87 6.20
CA PRO A 78 -24.52 -6.34 5.44
C PRO A 78 -25.41 -5.43 6.28
N GLY A 79 -25.75 -4.25 5.74
CA GLY A 79 -26.59 -3.27 6.44
C GLY A 79 -25.85 -2.40 7.48
N ALA A 80 -24.54 -2.46 7.54
CA ALA A 80 -23.76 -1.55 8.39
C ALA A 80 -24.05 -0.09 8.04
N THR A 81 -24.37 0.71 9.07
CA THR A 81 -24.60 2.15 8.88
C THR A 81 -23.30 2.91 8.63
N PRO A 82 -23.33 4.13 8.05
CA PRO A 82 -22.14 4.95 7.90
C PRO A 82 -21.38 5.18 9.21
N GLU A 83 -22.07 5.36 10.31
CA GLU A 83 -21.48 5.56 11.64
C GLU A 83 -20.75 4.31 12.11
N GLN A 84 -21.35 3.13 11.92
CA GLN A 84 -20.72 1.84 12.24
C GLN A 84 -19.47 1.61 11.38
N ALA A 85 -19.54 1.96 10.09
CA ALA A 85 -18.42 1.86 9.17
C ALA A 85 -17.26 2.78 9.60
N MET A 86 -17.53 4.01 9.94
CA MET A 86 -16.53 4.96 10.44
C MET A 86 -15.92 4.51 11.77
N GLN A 87 -16.74 4.00 12.69
CA GLN A 87 -16.26 3.46 13.95
C GLN A 87 -15.35 2.26 13.74
N ALA A 88 -15.72 1.32 12.88
CA ALA A 88 -14.89 0.16 12.55
C ALA A 88 -13.57 0.58 11.87
N ALA A 89 -13.59 1.57 10.97
CA ALA A 89 -12.39 2.13 10.36
C ALA A 89 -11.44 2.73 11.40
N LYS A 90 -11.98 3.47 12.37
CA LYS A 90 -11.21 4.03 13.49
C LYS A 90 -10.61 2.93 14.37
N GLN A 91 -11.38 1.92 14.73
CA GLN A 91 -10.89 0.78 15.52
C GLN A 91 -9.78 0.02 14.79
N TRP A 92 -9.93 -0.19 13.47
CA TRP A 92 -8.88 -0.82 12.69
C TRP A 92 -7.60 0.05 12.62
N GLN A 93 -7.75 1.36 12.46
CA GLN A 93 -6.61 2.28 12.51
C GLN A 93 -5.88 2.19 13.85
N GLU A 94 -6.60 2.21 14.97
CA GLU A 94 -6.04 2.08 16.32
C GLU A 94 -5.31 0.73 16.49
N ALA A 95 -5.93 -0.37 16.06
CA ALA A 95 -5.32 -1.70 16.09
C ALA A 95 -4.05 -1.79 15.22
N ALA A 96 -4.08 -1.20 14.02
CA ALA A 96 -2.92 -1.18 13.12
C ALA A 96 -1.75 -0.41 13.72
N LEU A 97 -2.00 0.75 14.32
CA LEU A 97 -0.98 1.53 15.02
C LEU A 97 -0.45 0.80 16.25
N ALA A 98 -1.32 0.16 17.04
CA ALA A 98 -0.91 -0.62 18.21
C ALA A 98 -0.02 -1.82 17.81
N ASN A 99 -0.39 -2.58 16.77
CA ASN A 99 0.40 -3.69 16.24
C ASN A 99 1.77 -3.26 15.69
N PHE A 100 1.81 -2.07 15.09
CA PHE A 100 3.04 -1.45 14.60
C PHE A 100 3.88 -0.85 15.74
N LYS A 101 3.37 -0.77 16.98
CA LYS A 101 3.89 0.03 18.10
C LYS A 101 4.13 1.47 17.63
N GLY A 102 3.19 1.98 16.84
CA GLY A 102 3.32 3.21 16.06
C GLY A 102 3.12 4.45 16.92
N GLN A 103 4.03 5.40 16.76
CA GLN A 103 3.87 6.77 17.23
C GLN A 103 3.56 7.65 16.00
N VAL A 104 2.41 8.32 16.01
CA VAL A 104 2.02 9.24 14.93
C VAL A 104 2.97 10.44 14.93
N THR A 105 3.58 10.70 13.79
CA THR A 105 4.55 11.80 13.60
C THR A 105 3.97 12.95 12.76
N GLY A 106 2.85 12.71 12.09
CA GLY A 106 2.18 13.73 11.28
C GLY A 106 0.90 13.21 10.65
N THR A 107 0.09 14.15 10.22
CA THR A 107 -1.16 13.90 9.49
C THR A 107 -1.30 14.91 8.38
N GLN A 108 -1.65 14.46 7.18
CA GLN A 108 -1.87 15.30 6.01
C GLN A 108 -3.23 14.97 5.40
N THR A 109 -3.91 15.97 4.89
CA THR A 109 -5.15 15.77 4.14
C THR A 109 -4.81 15.21 2.76
N LEU A 110 -5.47 14.12 2.38
CA LEU A 110 -5.39 13.49 1.07
C LEU A 110 -6.74 13.59 0.36
N GLN A 111 -6.72 14.04 -0.88
CA GLN A 111 -7.84 13.95 -1.81
C GLN A 111 -7.58 12.82 -2.78
N ILE A 112 -8.48 11.84 -2.86
CA ILE A 112 -8.39 10.80 -3.87
C ILE A 112 -9.26 11.17 -5.07
N LYS A 113 -8.85 10.71 -6.24
CA LYS A 113 -9.63 10.91 -7.48
C LYS A 113 -10.89 10.06 -7.40
N SER A 114 -12.02 10.63 -7.79
CA SER A 114 -13.30 9.93 -7.95
C SER A 114 -13.96 10.47 -9.20
N LYS A 115 -14.45 9.59 -10.07
CA LYS A 115 -15.14 9.98 -11.33
C LYS A 115 -16.65 9.93 -11.13
N ASP A 116 -17.16 8.75 -10.84
CA ASP A 116 -18.60 8.46 -10.79
C ASP A 116 -19.06 8.08 -9.37
N ALA A 117 -18.16 7.61 -8.54
CA ALA A 117 -18.46 7.27 -7.14
C ALA A 117 -18.61 8.54 -6.29
N PRO A 118 -19.44 8.52 -5.24
CA PRO A 118 -19.46 9.59 -4.26
C PRO A 118 -18.05 9.85 -3.73
N ASN A 119 -17.63 11.12 -3.78
CA ASN A 119 -16.33 11.50 -3.22
C ASN A 119 -16.34 11.23 -1.70
N PRO A 120 -15.43 10.40 -1.17
CA PRO A 120 -15.41 10.09 0.27
C PRO A 120 -15.04 11.30 1.14
N GLY A 121 -14.80 12.46 0.51
CA GLY A 121 -14.30 13.64 1.19
C GLY A 121 -12.79 13.58 1.45
N PRO A 122 -12.28 14.55 2.23
CA PRO A 122 -10.86 14.59 2.58
C PRO A 122 -10.51 13.45 3.54
N LEU A 123 -9.57 12.62 3.13
CA LEU A 123 -9.02 11.54 3.93
C LEU A 123 -7.80 12.02 4.73
N GLN A 124 -7.45 11.29 5.78
CA GLN A 124 -6.25 11.58 6.56
C GLN A 124 -5.14 10.58 6.22
N ARG A 125 -4.04 11.07 5.67
CA ARG A 125 -2.79 10.32 5.48
C ARG A 125 -1.96 10.47 6.75
N ILE A 126 -1.85 9.39 7.51
CA ILE A 126 -1.16 9.35 8.80
C ILE A 126 0.26 8.87 8.59
N SER A 127 1.23 9.63 9.06
CA SER A 127 2.63 9.21 9.15
C SER A 127 2.92 8.71 10.56
N ALA A 128 3.63 7.61 10.68
CA ALA A 128 4.01 7.02 11.97
C ALA A 128 5.41 6.41 11.91
N THR A 129 6.07 6.36 13.07
CA THR A 129 7.25 5.55 13.30
C THR A 129 6.90 4.42 14.26
N GLY A 130 7.47 3.25 14.06
CA GLY A 130 7.19 2.07 14.87
C GLY A 130 8.24 1.00 14.69
N VAL A 131 7.81 -0.25 14.85
CA VAL A 131 8.72 -1.41 14.83
C VAL A 131 8.21 -2.43 13.81
N GLY A 132 9.09 -2.86 12.92
CA GLY A 132 8.80 -3.91 11.95
C GLY A 132 8.73 -5.31 12.57
N PRO A 133 8.33 -6.33 11.78
CA PRO A 133 8.25 -7.71 12.28
C PRO A 133 9.58 -8.28 12.77
N ASP A 134 10.68 -7.76 12.26
CA ASP A 134 12.05 -8.14 12.67
C ASP A 134 12.58 -7.37 13.90
N GLY A 135 11.72 -6.56 14.53
CA GLY A 135 12.07 -5.75 15.70
C GLY A 135 12.84 -4.47 15.40
N LYS A 136 13.08 -4.13 14.13
CA LYS A 136 13.83 -2.92 13.74
C LYS A 136 12.91 -1.70 13.58
N PRO A 137 13.47 -0.50 13.76
CA PRO A 137 12.74 0.74 13.51
C PRO A 137 12.22 0.81 12.07
N MET A 138 11.00 1.27 11.91
CA MET A 138 10.32 1.39 10.61
C MET A 138 9.44 2.63 10.59
N GLN A 139 9.30 3.21 9.42
CA GLN A 139 8.37 4.30 9.13
C GLN A 139 7.17 3.75 8.36
N SER A 140 6.03 4.40 8.51
CA SER A 140 4.81 4.06 7.78
C SER A 140 4.03 5.30 7.41
N GLN A 141 3.29 5.20 6.28
CA GLN A 141 2.21 6.10 5.95
C GLN A 141 0.98 5.28 5.61
N MET A 142 -0.17 5.70 6.12
CA MET A 142 -1.42 4.94 6.08
C MET A 142 -2.61 5.86 5.81
N VAL A 143 -3.58 5.34 5.05
CA VAL A 143 -4.88 5.96 4.80
C VAL A 143 -5.96 4.91 4.96
N TRP A 144 -7.09 5.28 5.53
CA TRP A 144 -8.31 4.45 5.56
C TRP A 144 -9.43 5.18 4.86
N LEU A 145 -10.20 4.45 4.07
CA LEU A 145 -11.43 4.93 3.46
C LEU A 145 -12.54 3.88 3.57
N VAL A 146 -13.77 4.36 3.67
CA VAL A 146 -14.98 3.52 3.61
C VAL A 146 -15.57 3.67 2.23
N HIS A 147 -15.77 2.57 1.52
CA HIS A 147 -16.34 2.57 0.18
C HIS A 147 -17.03 1.23 -0.12
N GLU A 148 -18.22 1.27 -0.70
CA GLU A 148 -18.98 0.07 -1.12
C GLU A 148 -19.11 -1.01 -0.05
N GLY A 149 -19.48 -0.64 1.19
CA GLY A 149 -19.68 -1.59 2.29
C GLY A 149 -18.39 -2.26 2.78
N GLN A 150 -17.26 -1.62 2.59
CA GLN A 150 -15.98 -2.12 3.05
C GLN A 150 -15.07 -0.99 3.52
N ILE A 151 -14.10 -1.33 4.35
CA ILE A 151 -13.04 -0.44 4.74
C ILE A 151 -11.80 -0.85 3.95
N ILE A 152 -11.13 0.13 3.33
CA ILE A 152 -9.90 -0.06 2.57
C ILE A 152 -8.80 0.70 3.28
N GLN A 153 -7.68 0.02 3.54
CA GLN A 153 -6.44 0.61 4.02
C GLN A 153 -5.42 0.62 2.87
N ALA A 154 -4.86 1.79 2.59
CA ALA A 154 -3.67 1.92 1.77
C ALA A 154 -2.48 2.20 2.69
N VAL A 155 -1.39 1.44 2.59
CA VAL A 155 -0.27 1.54 3.51
C VAL A 155 1.07 1.34 2.81
N VAL A 156 2.07 2.11 3.26
CA VAL A 156 3.48 1.93 2.91
C VAL A 156 4.29 1.78 4.18
N TYR A 157 5.18 0.79 4.21
CA TYR A 157 6.17 0.59 5.26
C TYR A 157 7.58 0.58 4.67
N ALA A 158 8.55 1.20 5.34
CA ALA A 158 9.97 1.11 5.01
C ALA A 158 10.83 1.49 6.22
N PRO A 159 12.11 1.05 6.31
CA PRO A 159 13.05 1.58 7.29
C PRO A 159 13.22 3.09 7.16
N LYS A 160 13.17 3.61 5.94
CA LYS A 160 13.13 5.03 5.60
C LYS A 160 12.22 5.23 4.39
N LEU A 161 11.15 6.00 4.56
CA LEU A 161 10.23 6.30 3.48
C LEU A 161 10.84 7.27 2.46
N SER A 162 10.64 6.97 1.17
CA SER A 162 10.91 7.88 0.07
C SER A 162 9.65 8.66 -0.28
N ALA A 163 9.76 9.97 -0.38
CA ALA A 163 8.65 10.82 -0.79
C ALA A 163 8.17 10.46 -2.22
N GLU A 164 9.10 10.17 -3.13
CA GLU A 164 8.77 9.74 -4.49
C GLU A 164 7.86 8.50 -4.50
N VAL A 165 8.20 7.48 -3.69
CA VAL A 165 7.43 6.24 -3.61
C VAL A 165 6.06 6.49 -2.97
N THR A 166 6.05 7.18 -1.83
CA THR A 166 4.81 7.42 -1.09
C THR A 166 3.85 8.33 -1.84
N ASP A 167 4.35 9.41 -2.45
CA ASP A 167 3.50 10.35 -3.17
C ASP A 167 2.95 9.74 -4.46
N THR A 168 3.74 8.94 -5.19
CA THR A 168 3.24 8.21 -6.37
C THR A 168 2.16 7.21 -5.98
N PHE A 169 2.36 6.45 -4.90
CA PHE A 169 1.38 5.46 -4.44
C PHE A 169 0.05 6.11 -4.02
N PHE A 170 0.10 7.10 -3.13
CA PHE A 170 -1.12 7.73 -2.63
C PHE A 170 -1.83 8.60 -3.69
N ALA A 171 -1.10 9.24 -4.61
CA ALA A 171 -1.68 9.95 -5.75
C ALA A 171 -2.32 9.00 -6.79
N GLY A 172 -1.92 7.74 -6.77
CA GLY A 172 -2.47 6.68 -7.63
C GLY A 172 -3.78 6.07 -7.13
N LEU A 173 -4.27 6.45 -5.95
CA LEU A 173 -5.56 5.98 -5.45
C LEU A 173 -6.70 6.67 -6.23
N GLU A 174 -7.58 5.88 -6.83
CA GLU A 174 -8.70 6.36 -7.64
C GLU A 174 -9.93 5.48 -7.42
N LEU A 175 -11.07 6.10 -7.16
CA LEU A 175 -12.40 5.47 -7.20
C LEU A 175 -13.03 5.66 -8.59
N PRO A 176 -13.90 4.73 -9.02
CA PRO A 176 -14.58 4.84 -10.31
C PRO A 176 -15.42 6.10 -10.44
#